data_a5baaad96eea031cfbcbe39748427980
#
_entry.id   a5baaad96eea031cfbcbe39748427980
#
_cell.length_a   1.000
_cell.length_b   1.000
_cell.length_c   1.000
_cell.angle_alpha   90.00
_cell.angle_beta   90.00
_cell.angle_gamma   90.00
#
_symmetry.space_group_name_H-M   'P 1'
#
loop_
_entity.id
_entity.type
_entity.pdbx_description
1 polymer ?
#
loop_
_entity_poly.entity_id
_entity_poly.type
_entity_poly.pdbx_seq_one_letter_code
_entity_poly.pdbx_strand_id
1 'polypeptide(L)' 'MDIESESKTIQMFVDKGNYHAAMNIAISALNESRRNEDKTGIKTFLEIIKGIADTMADAFAG' A
#
# COMPACT_ATOMS: atom_id res chain seq x y z
N MET A 1 4.95 -8.15 -11.74
CA MET A 1 5.15 -7.28 -10.55
C MET A 1 5.71 -8.09 -9.40
N ASP A 2 6.69 -7.54 -8.71
CA ASP A 2 7.27 -8.17 -7.52
C ASP A 2 6.61 -7.58 -6.27
N ILE A 3 5.81 -8.39 -5.59
CA ILE A 3 5.06 -7.95 -4.39
C ILE A 3 6.00 -7.42 -3.32
N GLU A 4 7.13 -8.10 -3.08
CA GLU A 4 8.08 -7.68 -2.05
C GLU A 4 8.70 -6.33 -2.38
N SER A 5 9.11 -6.14 -3.62
CA SER A 5 9.71 -4.89 -4.08
C SER A 5 8.74 -3.72 -3.98
N GLU A 6 7.50 -3.93 -4.41
CA GLU A 6 6.45 -2.91 -4.31
C GLU A 6 6.15 -2.57 -2.85
N SER A 7 6.09 -3.59 -1.99
CA SER A 7 5.83 -3.39 -0.56
C SER A 7 6.93 -2.55 0.09
N LYS A 8 8.18 -2.80 -0.28
CA LYS A 8 9.30 -2.01 0.24
C LYS A 8 9.24 -0.56 -0.22
N THR A 9 8.88 -0.33 -1.47
CA THR A 9 8.73 1.02 -2.01
C THR A 9 7.64 1.78 -1.26
N ILE A 10 6.50 1.12 -1.05
CA ILE A 10 5.40 1.72 -0.29
C ILE A 10 5.84 2.06 1.13
N GLN A 11 6.54 1.15 1.79
CA GLN A 11 7.00 1.36 3.15
C GLN A 11 7.97 2.54 3.24
N MET A 12 8.81 2.70 2.22
CA MET A 12 9.73 3.84 2.17
C MET A 12 8.99 5.18 2.19
N PHE A 13 7.90 5.29 1.43
CA PHE A 13 7.10 6.51 1.43
C PHE A 13 6.34 6.71 2.75
N VAL A 14 5.84 5.62 3.35
CA VAL A 14 5.21 5.69 4.66
C VAL A 14 6.19 6.21 5.71
N ASP A 15 7.42 5.69 5.69
CA ASP A 15 8.46 6.08 6.64
C ASP A 15 8.83 7.55 6.52
N LYS A 16 8.71 8.10 5.32
CA LYS A 16 8.96 9.53 5.07
C LYS A 16 7.75 10.41 5.39
N GLY A 17 6.64 9.82 5.78
CA GLY A 17 5.40 10.55 6.03
C GLY A 17 4.67 10.93 4.75
N ASN A 18 5.09 10.43 3.59
CA ASN A 18 4.45 10.72 2.31
C ASN A 18 3.34 9.69 2.05
N TYR A 19 2.25 9.82 2.79
CA TYR A 19 1.16 8.85 2.76
C TYR A 19 0.40 8.87 1.44
N HIS A 20 0.30 10.02 0.79
CA HIS A 20 -0.36 10.14 -0.51
C HIS A 20 0.33 9.28 -1.57
N ALA A 21 1.66 9.38 -1.66
CA ALA A 21 2.43 8.59 -2.61
C ALA A 21 2.34 7.10 -2.26
N ALA A 22 2.46 6.77 -0.98
CA ALA A 22 2.34 5.38 -0.53
C ALA A 22 0.99 4.77 -0.91
N MET A 23 -0.09 5.52 -0.68
CA MET A 23 -1.44 5.05 -1.00
C MET A 23 -1.62 4.88 -2.51
N ASN A 24 -1.14 5.82 -3.31
CA ASN A 24 -1.25 5.74 -4.77
C ASN A 24 -0.54 4.51 -5.31
N ILE A 25 0.66 4.22 -4.81
CA ILE A 25 1.42 3.04 -5.24
C ILE A 25 0.69 1.77 -4.80
N ALA A 26 0.19 1.73 -3.58
CA ALA A 26 -0.52 0.57 -3.06
C ALA A 26 -1.79 0.28 -3.85
N ILE A 27 -2.56 1.31 -4.21
CA ILE A 27 -3.78 1.16 -5.00
C ILE A 27 -3.44 0.65 -6.41
N SER A 28 -2.40 1.21 -7.03
CA SER A 28 -1.95 0.77 -8.35
C SER A 28 -1.52 -0.70 -8.32
N ALA A 29 -0.79 -1.09 -7.29
CA ALA A 29 -0.34 -2.47 -7.12
C ALA A 29 -1.53 -3.41 -6.89
N LEU A 30 -2.52 -2.98 -6.11
CA LEU A 30 -3.74 -3.75 -5.90
C LEU A 30 -4.47 -3.97 -7.24
N ASN A 31 -4.63 -2.91 -8.01
CA ASN A 31 -5.33 -2.99 -9.30
C ASN A 31 -4.61 -3.93 -10.26
N GLU A 32 -3.29 -3.89 -10.31
CA GLU A 32 -2.53 -4.81 -11.15
C GLU A 32 -2.68 -6.26 -10.69
N SER A 33 -2.65 -6.49 -9.37
CA SER A 33 -2.88 -7.82 -8.82
C SER A 33 -4.26 -8.35 -9.18
N ARG A 34 -5.27 -7.48 -9.18
CA ARG A 34 -6.63 -7.86 -9.56
C ARG A 34 -6.72 -8.23 -11.05
N ARG A 35 -6.07 -7.45 -11.91
CA ARG A 35 -6.03 -7.75 -13.35
C ARG A 35 -5.36 -9.09 -13.62
N ASN A 36 -4.34 -9.42 -12.84
CA ASN A 36 -3.58 -10.66 -12.99
C ASN A 36 -4.17 -11.82 -12.19
N GLU A 37 -5.27 -11.58 -11.47
CA GLU A 37 -5.91 -12.58 -10.61
C GLU A 37 -4.93 -13.17 -9.59
N ASP A 38 -4.02 -12.33 -9.10
CA ASP A 38 -3.01 -12.71 -8.11
C ASP A 38 -3.59 -12.54 -6.71
N LYS A 39 -4.10 -13.63 -6.14
CA LYS A 39 -4.78 -13.60 -4.85
C LYS A 39 -3.84 -13.17 -3.72
N THR A 40 -2.59 -13.58 -3.77
CA THR A 40 -1.60 -13.18 -2.76
C THR A 40 -1.34 -11.69 -2.82
N GLY A 41 -1.18 -11.15 -4.02
CA GLY A 41 -1.00 -9.71 -4.21
C GLY A 41 -2.20 -8.93 -3.73
N ILE A 42 -3.40 -9.37 -4.09
CA ILE A 42 -4.64 -8.70 -3.67
C ILE A 42 -4.70 -8.62 -2.14
N LYS A 43 -4.48 -9.73 -1.47
CA LYS A 43 -4.52 -9.76 0.00
C LYS A 43 -3.45 -8.85 0.59
N THR A 44 -2.23 -8.94 0.08
CA THR A 44 -1.10 -8.16 0.59
C THR A 44 -1.36 -6.67 0.46
N PHE A 45 -1.77 -6.20 -0.72
CA PHE A 45 -1.97 -4.78 -0.94
C PHE A 45 -3.21 -4.22 -0.25
N LEU A 46 -4.25 -5.04 -0.08
CA LEU A 46 -5.39 -4.64 0.75
C LEU A 46 -4.98 -4.41 2.21
N GLU A 47 -4.15 -5.28 2.76
CA GLU A 47 -3.64 -5.13 4.12
C GLU A 47 -2.76 -3.89 4.25
N ILE A 48 -1.92 -3.64 3.24
CA ILE A 48 -1.05 -2.45 3.22
C ILE A 48 -1.90 -1.18 3.17
N ILE A 49 -2.92 -1.13 2.31
CA ILE A 49 -3.81 0.03 2.19
C ILE A 49 -4.50 0.28 3.53
N LYS A 50 -5.00 -0.76 4.17
CA LYS A 50 -5.61 -0.63 5.49
C LYS A 50 -4.63 -0.06 6.51
N GLY A 51 -3.41 -0.56 6.51
CA GLY A 51 -2.36 -0.07 7.41
C GLY A 51 -2.04 1.40 7.20
N ILE A 52 -1.96 1.83 5.93
CA ILE A 52 -1.72 3.24 5.60
C ILE A 52 -2.88 4.10 6.08
N ALA A 53 -4.11 3.66 5.84
CA ALA A 53 -5.30 4.39 6.27
C ALA A 53 -5.33 4.54 7.79
N ASP A 54 -5.00 3.47 8.52
CA ASP A 54 -4.94 3.51 9.98
C ASP A 54 -3.86 4.49 10.46
N THR A 55 -2.70 4.48 9.81
CA THR A 55 -1.60 5.40 10.13
C THR A 55 -2.01 6.85 9.90
N MET A 56 -2.68 7.12 8.77
CA MET A 56 -3.16 8.46 8.47
C MET A 56 -4.19 8.92 9.51
N ALA A 57 -5.11 8.04 9.88
CA ALA A 57 -6.11 8.35 10.88
C ALA A 57 -5.45 8.73 12.22
N ASP A 58 -4.45 7.97 12.64
CA ASP A 58 -3.70 8.26 13.85
C ASP A 58 -2.96 9.58 13.77
N ALA A 59 -2.38 9.89 12.62
CA ALA A 59 -1.62 11.12 12.42
C ALA A 59 -2.52 12.35 12.47
N PHE A 60 -3.76 12.25 12.03
CA PHE A 60 -4.68 13.38 11.95
C PHE A 60 -5.70 13.43 13.09
N ALA A 61 -5.82 12.37 13.86
CA ALA A 61 -6.77 12.31 14.97
C ALA A 61 -6.25 12.99 16.24
N GLY A 62 -4.94 13.22 16.25
CA GLY A 62 -4.26 13.74 17.41
C GLY A 62 -4.73 15.05 17.88
#